data_597eb55518b6a97f0fde94ace0e5cd86
#
_entry.id   597eb55518b6a97f0fde94ace0e5cd86
#
_cell.length_a   1.000
_cell.length_b   1.000
_cell.length_c   1.000
_cell.angle_alpha   90.00
_cell.angle_beta   90.00
_cell.angle_gamma   90.00
#
_symmetry.space_group_name_H-M   'P 1'
#
loop_
_entity.id
_entity.type
_entity.pdbx_description
1 polymer ?
#
loop_
_entity_poly.entity_id
_entity_poly.type
_entity_poly.pdbx_seq_one_letter_code
_entity_poly.pdbx_strand_id
1 'polypeptide(L)'
;MNNLLSLDPAAATGNDVVEIAANLYDYLIELDPQNTSKMLPGLAESWKVSPDGRSISLALRKGVKFQSGNVLTAEDAAWSLQRVLKLNLAMASPWKSYGFSAQNVEKAIRATDAQTLVIDLPEATDPKMLLYTLATSVSAVVLDRKKVLENDKNGDLGAAWLTTHAAGSGAFALAEWRAKDTLLMNRFDAYWRGPAKLKRVIMRHMTESQSLRLMVDRGDLDVASGMSVPDVEAMKKNADAVVQPVRRGTLYYVAVSMKDPKFADKRVRLAIRNLIDYEGINATVMPNYGVAHQRPVQMGLAATLPSPGYKLDVAAAKKLLAEAGYPNGFKTTIRVLADPPFINIATSLQATLAKAGIEASVLSGTGNQVYGAMRERNFEILVGRGGGGVEPHPHSSLRALVYNPDNSDAAKLTNFQGWRTSFFNPELNQLIEKAEVQLDEAKQTATYQQAQKLYDSQVGAIQPVSQMVDTVVLRKDVRNYQGHPSATTRLREVFKQR
;
A
#
# COMPACT_ATOMS: atom_id res chain seq x y z
N MET A 1 -2.10 -9.06 12.69
CA MET A 1 -2.14 -10.40 12.00
C MET A 1 -3.58 -10.93 11.81
N ASN A 2 -4.57 -10.04 11.73
CA ASN A 2 -5.99 -10.43 11.66
C ASN A 2 -6.35 -11.32 10.45
N ASN A 3 -5.64 -11.15 9.33
CA ASN A 3 -5.94 -11.81 8.06
C ASN A 3 -4.76 -12.62 7.51
N LEU A 4 -3.82 -13.02 8.36
CA LEU A 4 -2.73 -13.90 7.95
C LEU A 4 -3.29 -15.31 7.74
N LEU A 5 -3.57 -15.66 6.49
CA LEU A 5 -4.14 -16.95 6.09
C LEU A 5 -3.10 -17.86 5.46
N SER A 6 -1.99 -17.32 4.99
CA SER A 6 -0.91 -18.05 4.32
C SER A 6 0.41 -17.28 4.46
N LEU A 7 1.50 -18.03 4.55
CA LEU A 7 2.87 -17.50 4.45
C LEU A 7 3.44 -17.60 3.03
N ASP A 8 2.72 -18.23 2.09
CA ASP A 8 3.15 -18.32 0.69
C ASP A 8 3.19 -16.92 0.04
N PRO A 9 4.37 -16.44 -0.41
CA PRO A 9 4.49 -15.12 -1.04
C PRO A 9 3.64 -14.91 -2.29
N ALA A 10 3.21 -15.99 -2.96
CA ALA A 10 2.34 -15.89 -4.14
C ALA A 10 0.85 -15.67 -3.78
N ALA A 11 0.44 -16.05 -2.57
CA ALA A 11 -0.96 -16.00 -2.12
C ALA A 11 -1.22 -14.96 -1.04
N ALA A 12 -0.22 -14.64 -0.23
CA ALA A 12 -0.33 -13.87 0.99
C ALA A 12 -0.54 -12.36 0.70
N THR A 13 -1.54 -11.76 1.33
CA THR A 13 -1.90 -10.34 1.16
C THR A 13 -1.99 -9.62 2.50
N GLY A 14 -1.68 -8.32 2.49
CA GLY A 14 -1.77 -7.45 3.66
C GLY A 14 -0.43 -7.01 4.22
N ASN A 15 -0.43 -5.92 4.98
CA ASN A 15 0.81 -5.31 5.50
C ASN A 15 1.55 -6.20 6.49
N ASP A 16 0.83 -6.97 7.31
CA ASP A 16 1.43 -7.91 8.27
C ASP A 16 2.28 -8.97 7.57
N VAL A 17 1.79 -9.47 6.42
CA VAL A 17 2.52 -10.45 5.61
C VAL A 17 3.77 -9.85 4.99
N VAL A 18 3.69 -8.60 4.51
CA VAL A 18 4.84 -7.89 3.94
C VAL A 18 5.94 -7.72 4.97
N GLU A 19 5.60 -7.36 6.22
CA GLU A 19 6.57 -7.22 7.30
C GLU A 19 7.18 -8.56 7.72
N ILE A 20 6.36 -9.63 7.83
CA ILE A 20 6.85 -10.97 8.11
C ILE A 20 7.80 -11.43 7.00
N ALA A 21 7.41 -11.27 5.74
CA ALA A 21 8.23 -11.65 4.60
C ALA A 21 9.56 -10.88 4.55
N ALA A 22 9.57 -9.59 4.90
CA ALA A 22 10.78 -8.77 4.94
C ALA A 22 11.81 -9.23 6.01
N ASN A 23 11.43 -10.12 6.91
CA ASN A 23 12.28 -10.68 7.94
C ASN A 23 12.63 -12.16 7.70
N LEU A 24 11.74 -12.94 7.05
CA LEU A 24 11.97 -14.34 6.69
C LEU A 24 12.74 -14.49 5.38
N TYR A 25 12.61 -13.53 4.46
CA TYR A 25 13.18 -13.56 3.12
C TYR A 25 14.03 -12.31 2.88
N ASP A 26 14.84 -12.35 1.82
CA ASP A 26 15.43 -11.15 1.24
C ASP A 26 14.78 -10.80 -0.09
N TYR A 27 14.76 -9.50 -0.37
CA TYR A 27 14.37 -8.93 -1.65
C TYR A 27 15.58 -8.70 -2.55
N LEU A 28 15.37 -8.65 -3.85
CA LEU A 28 16.42 -8.32 -4.81
C LEU A 28 16.92 -6.88 -4.60
N ILE A 29 16.01 -5.96 -4.32
CA ILE A 29 16.26 -4.54 -4.07
C ILE A 29 15.58 -4.18 -2.74
N GLU A 30 16.12 -3.19 -2.04
CA GLU A 30 15.49 -2.61 -0.84
C GLU A 30 15.22 -1.13 -1.07
N LEU A 31 14.34 -0.54 -0.28
CA LEU A 31 14.15 0.92 -0.23
C LEU A 31 14.67 1.48 1.08
N ASP A 32 15.18 2.70 1.02
CA ASP A 32 15.54 3.47 2.21
C ASP A 32 14.25 3.84 2.98
N PRO A 33 14.11 3.46 4.26
CA PRO A 33 12.90 3.73 5.04
C PRO A 33 12.65 5.23 5.28
N GLN A 34 13.69 6.06 5.18
CA GLN A 34 13.58 7.52 5.34
C GLN A 34 13.32 8.22 4.00
N ASN A 35 13.72 7.59 2.89
CA ASN A 35 13.52 8.11 1.53
C ASN A 35 13.20 6.97 0.57
N THR A 36 11.94 6.62 0.44
CA THR A 36 11.49 5.49 -0.39
C THR A 36 11.72 5.67 -1.89
N SER A 37 12.10 6.86 -2.36
CA SER A 37 12.57 7.04 -3.74
C SER A 37 13.99 6.53 -3.95
N LYS A 38 14.74 6.25 -2.87
CA LYS A 38 16.10 5.74 -2.92
C LYS A 38 16.11 4.22 -2.83
N MET A 39 16.51 3.59 -3.93
CA MET A 39 16.72 2.15 -4.02
C MET A 39 18.10 1.78 -3.45
N LEU A 40 18.14 0.72 -2.65
CA LEU A 40 19.34 0.18 -2.01
C LEU A 40 19.60 -1.25 -2.48
N PRO A 41 20.87 -1.70 -2.56
CA PRO A 41 21.20 -3.08 -2.85
C PRO A 41 20.62 -4.05 -1.80
N GLY A 42 19.87 -5.04 -2.31
CA GLY A 42 19.45 -6.22 -1.57
C GLY A 42 20.28 -7.46 -1.93
N LEU A 43 19.64 -8.52 -2.39
CA LEU A 43 20.32 -9.67 -2.99
C LEU A 43 21.03 -9.29 -4.30
N ALA A 44 20.48 -8.33 -5.06
CA ALA A 44 21.21 -7.71 -6.16
C ALA A 44 22.17 -6.65 -5.62
N GLU A 45 23.44 -6.76 -5.99
CA GLU A 45 24.47 -5.76 -5.68
C GLU A 45 24.31 -4.51 -6.56
N SER A 46 23.86 -4.73 -7.79
CA SER A 46 23.63 -3.69 -8.78
C SER A 46 22.63 -4.15 -9.83
N TRP A 47 22.08 -3.19 -10.56
CA TRP A 47 21.19 -3.45 -11.71
C TRP A 47 21.43 -2.41 -12.80
N LYS A 48 21.09 -2.80 -14.02
CA LYS A 48 21.15 -1.95 -15.20
C LYS A 48 19.86 -2.06 -15.98
N VAL A 49 19.34 -0.93 -16.40
CA VAL A 49 18.20 -0.85 -17.32
C VAL A 49 18.75 -0.61 -18.72
N SER A 50 18.22 -1.32 -19.72
CA SER A 50 18.56 -1.10 -21.12
C SER A 50 18.17 0.32 -21.58
N PRO A 51 18.84 0.90 -22.59
CA PRO A 51 18.54 2.28 -23.04
C PRO A 51 17.09 2.50 -23.50
N ASP A 52 16.43 1.44 -23.99
CA ASP A 52 15.03 1.45 -24.40
C ASP A 52 14.04 1.19 -23.24
N GLY A 53 14.55 0.97 -22.02
CA GLY A 53 13.73 0.68 -20.85
C GLY A 53 13.07 -0.70 -20.82
N ARG A 54 13.41 -1.59 -21.77
CA ARG A 54 12.71 -2.87 -21.97
C ARG A 54 13.33 -4.06 -21.25
N SER A 55 14.52 -3.92 -20.71
CA SER A 55 15.24 -5.00 -20.03
C SER A 55 15.95 -4.50 -18.79
N ILE A 56 15.89 -5.29 -17.72
CA ILE A 56 16.60 -5.06 -16.46
C ILE A 56 17.51 -6.24 -16.21
N SER A 57 18.79 -5.99 -16.07
CA SER A 57 19.79 -6.99 -15.67
C SER A 57 20.23 -6.73 -14.23
N LEU A 58 20.10 -7.74 -13.34
CA LEU A 58 20.48 -7.65 -11.93
C LEU A 58 21.68 -8.59 -11.66
N ALA A 59 22.74 -8.03 -11.07
CA ALA A 59 23.90 -8.81 -10.60
C ALA A 59 23.68 -9.24 -9.15
N LEU A 60 23.58 -10.54 -8.90
CA LEU A 60 23.31 -11.07 -7.56
C LEU A 60 24.60 -11.32 -6.77
N ARG A 61 24.50 -11.20 -5.44
CA ARG A 61 25.58 -11.49 -4.50
C ARG A 61 25.96 -12.95 -4.55
N LYS A 62 27.27 -13.21 -4.45
CA LYS A 62 27.84 -14.57 -4.34
C LYS A 62 27.80 -15.07 -2.89
N GLY A 63 27.59 -16.36 -2.71
CA GLY A 63 27.74 -17.03 -1.43
C GLY A 63 26.64 -16.78 -0.41
N VAL A 64 25.54 -16.14 -0.81
CA VAL A 64 24.35 -16.02 0.04
C VAL A 64 23.77 -17.42 0.28
N LYS A 65 23.43 -17.72 1.52
CA LYS A 65 22.81 -19.01 1.89
C LYS A 65 21.35 -18.79 2.30
N PHE A 66 20.52 -19.71 1.89
CA PHE A 66 19.20 -19.90 2.48
C PHE A 66 19.29 -20.46 3.90
N GLN A 67 18.22 -20.37 4.66
CA GLN A 67 18.11 -20.94 6.01
C GLN A 67 18.24 -22.48 6.01
N SER A 68 17.99 -23.13 4.89
CA SER A 68 18.24 -24.55 4.65
C SER A 68 19.74 -24.94 4.55
N GLY A 69 20.61 -23.94 4.29
CA GLY A 69 22.03 -24.12 3.97
C GLY A 69 22.35 -24.17 2.47
N ASN A 70 21.35 -24.26 1.58
CA ASN A 70 21.54 -24.19 0.14
C ASN A 70 22.11 -22.82 -0.27
N VAL A 71 22.92 -22.78 -1.33
CA VAL A 71 23.44 -21.52 -1.88
C VAL A 71 22.41 -20.91 -2.83
N LEU A 72 22.13 -19.63 -2.65
CA LEU A 72 21.22 -18.86 -3.50
C LEU A 72 21.88 -18.52 -4.84
N THR A 73 21.13 -18.73 -5.92
CA THR A 73 21.57 -18.42 -7.30
C THR A 73 20.52 -17.58 -8.03
N ALA A 74 20.87 -17.07 -9.21
CA ALA A 74 19.93 -16.37 -10.07
C ALA A 74 18.80 -17.28 -10.58
N GLU A 75 18.99 -18.61 -10.63
CA GLU A 75 17.93 -19.56 -10.94
C GLU A 75 16.85 -19.59 -9.86
N ASP A 76 17.23 -19.51 -8.58
CA ASP A 76 16.25 -19.41 -7.48
C ASP A 76 15.41 -18.14 -7.60
N ALA A 77 16.07 -17.02 -7.92
CA ALA A 77 15.39 -15.74 -8.12
C ALA A 77 14.43 -15.79 -9.33
N ALA A 78 14.91 -16.28 -10.48
CA ALA A 78 14.09 -16.42 -11.67
C ALA A 78 12.88 -17.33 -11.41
N TRP A 79 13.10 -18.50 -10.83
CA TRP A 79 12.06 -19.45 -10.50
C TRP A 79 11.03 -18.87 -9.53
N SER A 80 11.47 -18.14 -8.51
CA SER A 80 10.58 -17.52 -7.51
C SER A 80 9.59 -16.55 -8.16
N LEU A 81 10.08 -15.69 -9.06
CA LEU A 81 9.24 -14.73 -9.78
C LEU A 81 8.33 -15.42 -10.81
N GLN A 82 8.84 -16.42 -11.54
CA GLN A 82 8.05 -17.22 -12.47
C GLN A 82 6.93 -17.97 -11.77
N ARG A 83 7.19 -18.53 -10.58
CA ARG A 83 6.24 -19.27 -9.76
C ARG A 83 4.98 -18.45 -9.46
N VAL A 84 5.12 -17.16 -9.17
CA VAL A 84 3.98 -16.27 -8.89
C VAL A 84 2.97 -16.26 -10.02
N LEU A 85 3.46 -16.17 -11.25
CA LEU A 85 2.62 -16.09 -12.46
C LEU A 85 2.08 -17.47 -12.87
N LYS A 86 2.86 -18.54 -12.68
CA LYS A 86 2.43 -19.92 -12.95
C LYS A 86 1.29 -20.34 -12.03
N LEU A 87 1.37 -20.02 -10.73
CA LEU A 87 0.32 -20.29 -9.77
C LEU A 87 -0.91 -19.40 -9.95
N ASN A 88 -0.72 -18.20 -10.50
CA ASN A 88 -1.80 -17.24 -10.76
C ASN A 88 -2.69 -16.96 -9.54
N LEU A 89 -2.09 -16.88 -8.36
CA LEU A 89 -2.75 -16.55 -7.10
C LEU A 89 -2.86 -15.02 -6.91
N ALA A 90 -3.28 -14.59 -5.73
CA ALA A 90 -3.59 -13.17 -5.47
C ALA A 90 -2.47 -12.18 -5.84
N MET A 91 -1.20 -12.58 -5.65
CA MET A 91 -0.04 -11.72 -5.90
C MET A 91 0.46 -11.73 -7.35
N ALA A 92 -0.20 -12.45 -8.26
CA ALA A 92 0.10 -12.38 -9.70
C ALA A 92 -0.41 -11.08 -10.36
N SER A 93 -1.45 -10.45 -9.79
CA SER A 93 -2.12 -9.28 -10.39
C SER A 93 -1.17 -8.09 -10.64
N PRO A 94 -0.30 -7.67 -9.72
CA PRO A 94 0.66 -6.60 -9.99
C PRO A 94 1.60 -6.88 -11.17
N TRP A 95 2.06 -8.12 -11.30
CA TRP A 95 2.95 -8.55 -12.38
C TRP A 95 2.26 -8.55 -13.75
N LYS A 96 0.99 -8.94 -13.79
CA LYS A 96 0.19 -8.91 -15.01
C LYS A 96 0.01 -7.50 -15.58
N SER A 97 0.05 -6.48 -14.73
CA SER A 97 -0.03 -5.09 -15.17
C SER A 97 1.20 -4.63 -15.98
N TYR A 98 2.30 -5.39 -15.95
CA TYR A 98 3.49 -5.20 -16.80
C TYR A 98 3.50 -6.11 -18.04
N GLY A 99 2.38 -6.80 -18.34
CA GLY A 99 2.27 -7.73 -19.46
C GLY A 99 2.81 -9.14 -19.19
N PHE A 100 3.25 -9.46 -17.96
CA PHE A 100 3.68 -10.82 -17.62
C PHE A 100 2.50 -11.77 -17.51
N SER A 101 2.73 -13.01 -17.95
CA SER A 101 1.76 -14.10 -17.90
C SER A 101 2.46 -15.44 -17.66
N ALA A 102 1.70 -16.49 -17.35
CA ALA A 102 2.25 -17.84 -17.24
C ALA A 102 2.90 -18.32 -18.54
N GLN A 103 2.44 -17.81 -19.70
CA GLN A 103 2.92 -18.22 -21.03
C GLN A 103 4.25 -17.55 -21.42
N ASN A 104 4.50 -16.31 -20.96
CA ASN A 104 5.69 -15.57 -21.38
C ASN A 104 6.77 -15.48 -20.28
N VAL A 105 6.44 -15.82 -19.02
CA VAL A 105 7.28 -15.51 -17.88
C VAL A 105 8.65 -16.22 -17.90
N GLU A 106 8.73 -17.44 -18.39
CA GLU A 106 10.00 -18.18 -18.46
C GLU A 106 10.99 -17.54 -19.45
N LYS A 107 10.48 -17.01 -20.55
CA LYS A 107 11.29 -16.25 -21.50
C LYS A 107 11.65 -14.86 -20.98
N ALA A 108 10.69 -14.23 -20.35
CA ALA A 108 10.81 -12.84 -19.87
C ALA A 108 11.66 -12.71 -18.61
N ILE A 109 11.65 -13.70 -17.71
CA ILE A 109 12.40 -13.69 -16.44
C ILE A 109 13.30 -14.91 -16.42
N ARG A 110 14.62 -14.73 -16.51
CA ARG A 110 15.56 -15.85 -16.61
C ARG A 110 16.90 -15.56 -15.95
N ALA A 111 17.56 -16.59 -15.48
CA ALA A 111 18.96 -16.55 -15.14
C ALA A 111 19.80 -16.78 -16.42
N THR A 112 20.82 -15.97 -16.65
CA THR A 112 21.80 -16.17 -17.74
C THR A 112 23.06 -16.87 -17.27
N ASP A 113 23.34 -16.77 -15.98
CA ASP A 113 24.37 -17.51 -15.25
C ASP A 113 23.97 -17.57 -13.77
N ALA A 114 24.82 -18.14 -12.90
CA ALA A 114 24.50 -18.32 -11.48
C ALA A 114 24.28 -17.01 -10.69
N GLN A 115 24.71 -15.87 -11.20
CA GLN A 115 24.64 -14.57 -10.54
C GLN A 115 23.84 -13.51 -11.32
N THR A 116 23.47 -13.78 -12.57
CA THR A 116 22.81 -12.77 -13.41
C THR A 116 21.35 -13.13 -13.67
N LEU A 117 20.45 -12.30 -13.17
CA LEU A 117 19.02 -12.35 -13.45
C LEU A 117 18.67 -11.29 -14.49
N VAL A 118 17.99 -11.68 -15.56
CA VAL A 118 17.49 -10.78 -16.59
C VAL A 118 15.95 -10.79 -16.58
N ILE A 119 15.37 -9.61 -16.64
CA ILE A 119 13.91 -9.40 -16.71
C ILE A 119 13.63 -8.52 -17.93
N ASP A 120 12.98 -9.08 -18.94
CA ASP A 120 12.52 -8.37 -20.12
C ASP A 120 11.05 -7.98 -19.93
N LEU A 121 10.73 -6.70 -20.02
CA LEU A 121 9.37 -6.19 -19.88
C LEU A 121 8.54 -6.51 -21.14
N PRO A 122 7.46 -7.29 -21.03
CA PRO A 122 6.62 -7.64 -22.18
C PRO A 122 5.94 -6.41 -22.80
N GLU A 123 5.54 -5.45 -21.98
CA GLU A 123 4.92 -4.19 -22.39
C GLU A 123 5.81 -2.99 -22.07
N ALA A 124 5.62 -1.89 -22.80
CA ALA A 124 6.32 -0.64 -22.52
C ALA A 124 5.75 -0.03 -21.24
N THR A 125 6.61 0.17 -20.25
CA THR A 125 6.29 0.83 -18.98
C THR A 125 7.56 1.45 -18.40
N ASP A 126 7.44 2.32 -17.42
CA ASP A 126 8.61 2.79 -16.69
C ASP A 126 9.25 1.62 -15.93
N PRO A 127 10.51 1.23 -16.25
CA PRO A 127 11.18 0.13 -15.55
C PRO A 127 11.34 0.38 -14.04
N LYS A 128 11.28 1.62 -13.56
CA LYS A 128 11.28 1.92 -12.13
C LYS A 128 10.08 1.33 -11.40
N MET A 129 8.93 1.23 -12.05
CA MET A 129 7.75 0.59 -11.47
C MET A 129 8.05 -0.87 -11.10
N LEU A 130 8.69 -1.61 -12.01
CA LEU A 130 9.10 -2.99 -11.74
C LEU A 130 10.18 -3.05 -10.66
N LEU A 131 11.17 -2.13 -10.67
CA LEU A 131 12.18 -2.07 -9.61
C LEU A 131 11.55 -1.82 -8.23
N TYR A 132 10.52 -0.96 -8.12
CA TYR A 132 9.76 -0.79 -6.88
C TYR A 132 9.00 -2.06 -6.50
N THR A 133 8.39 -2.75 -7.46
CA THR A 133 7.74 -4.06 -7.20
C THR A 133 8.74 -5.07 -6.66
N LEU A 134 9.96 -5.14 -7.24
CA LEU A 134 11.05 -6.00 -6.75
C LEU A 134 11.54 -5.63 -5.33
N ALA A 135 11.31 -4.39 -4.90
CA ALA A 135 11.73 -3.91 -3.59
C ALA A 135 10.63 -4.02 -2.50
N THR A 136 9.36 -4.08 -2.87
CA THR A 136 8.25 -3.90 -1.92
C THR A 136 7.20 -5.00 -1.96
N SER A 137 7.03 -5.69 -3.10
CA SER A 137 6.01 -6.74 -3.22
C SER A 137 6.43 -8.02 -2.52
N VAL A 138 5.57 -8.57 -1.67
CA VAL A 138 5.83 -9.87 -1.03
C VAL A 138 6.09 -10.98 -2.05
N SER A 139 5.53 -10.89 -3.25
CA SER A 139 5.77 -11.85 -4.33
C SER A 139 7.13 -11.73 -5.02
N ALA A 140 7.93 -10.71 -4.67
CA ALA A 140 9.26 -10.49 -5.23
C ALA A 140 10.40 -11.02 -4.35
N VAL A 141 10.07 -11.71 -3.25
CA VAL A 141 11.08 -12.37 -2.41
C VAL A 141 11.66 -13.60 -3.11
N VAL A 142 12.90 -13.94 -2.77
CA VAL A 142 13.59 -15.12 -3.33
C VAL A 142 13.41 -16.33 -2.42
N LEU A 143 12.90 -17.40 -2.98
CA LEU A 143 12.63 -18.69 -2.34
C LEU A 143 13.77 -19.68 -2.64
N ASP A 144 14.11 -20.53 -1.69
CA ASP A 144 14.92 -21.73 -1.92
C ASP A 144 14.15 -22.73 -2.80
N ARG A 145 14.38 -22.66 -4.10
CA ARG A 145 13.72 -23.50 -5.10
C ARG A 145 13.82 -24.99 -4.75
N LYS A 146 15.02 -25.44 -4.40
CA LYS A 146 15.26 -26.86 -4.07
C LYS A 146 14.38 -27.28 -2.89
N LYS A 147 14.41 -26.50 -1.80
CA LYS A 147 13.65 -26.81 -0.58
C LYS A 147 12.14 -26.80 -0.83
N VAL A 148 11.65 -25.86 -1.62
CA VAL A 148 10.21 -25.77 -1.97
C VAL A 148 9.79 -26.96 -2.84
N LEU A 149 10.59 -27.32 -3.86
CA LEU A 149 10.28 -28.43 -4.76
C LEU A 149 10.38 -29.82 -4.09
N GLU A 150 11.19 -29.98 -3.04
CA GLU A 150 11.15 -31.19 -2.18
C GLU A 150 9.78 -31.41 -1.55
N ASN A 151 8.96 -30.36 -1.45
CA ASN A 151 7.63 -30.37 -0.85
C ASN A 151 6.51 -30.11 -1.88
N ASP A 152 6.82 -30.22 -3.17
CA ASP A 152 5.81 -30.14 -4.25
C ASP A 152 4.82 -31.30 -4.14
N LYS A 153 3.53 -30.98 -4.21
CA LYS A 153 2.45 -31.96 -4.24
C LYS A 153 1.65 -31.82 -5.53
N ASN A 154 1.78 -32.79 -6.40
CA ASN A 154 1.02 -32.83 -7.66
C ASN A 154 1.21 -31.61 -8.57
N GLY A 155 2.40 -31.01 -8.59
CA GLY A 155 2.71 -29.84 -9.43
C GLY A 155 2.21 -28.51 -8.87
N ASP A 156 1.93 -28.43 -7.55
CA ASP A 156 1.50 -27.18 -6.88
C ASP A 156 2.67 -26.23 -6.62
N LEU A 157 3.86 -26.55 -7.08
CA LEU A 157 5.08 -25.77 -6.87
C LEU A 157 5.31 -25.42 -5.39
N GLY A 158 4.94 -26.35 -4.48
CA GLY A 158 5.06 -26.21 -3.04
C GLY A 158 4.07 -25.23 -2.39
N ALA A 159 2.97 -24.87 -3.06
CA ALA A 159 2.01 -23.89 -2.55
C ALA A 159 1.34 -24.35 -1.25
N ALA A 160 0.95 -25.63 -1.15
CA ALA A 160 0.34 -26.17 0.05
C ALA A 160 1.32 -26.13 1.24
N TRP A 161 2.59 -26.45 1.01
CA TRP A 161 3.62 -26.44 2.05
C TRP A 161 3.94 -25.02 2.53
N LEU A 162 4.13 -24.08 1.62
CA LEU A 162 4.42 -22.67 1.92
C LEU A 162 3.26 -21.97 2.64
N THR A 163 2.06 -22.52 2.63
CA THR A 163 0.95 -21.96 3.43
C THR A 163 1.33 -21.78 4.90
N THR A 164 2.11 -22.73 5.47
CA THR A 164 2.51 -22.71 6.88
C THR A 164 4.03 -22.74 7.11
N HIS A 165 4.84 -22.79 6.06
CA HIS A 165 6.29 -22.87 6.11
C HIS A 165 6.93 -21.71 5.35
N ALA A 166 8.23 -21.51 5.58
CA ALA A 166 9.05 -20.55 4.86
C ALA A 166 10.34 -21.20 4.34
N ALA A 167 10.84 -20.69 3.22
CA ALA A 167 12.08 -21.15 2.60
C ALA A 167 12.89 -19.94 2.13
N GLY A 168 13.32 -19.10 3.06
CA GLY A 168 13.97 -17.82 2.79
C GLY A 168 15.45 -17.79 3.11
N SER A 169 16.03 -16.61 2.84
CA SER A 169 17.42 -16.25 3.16
C SER A 169 17.50 -15.10 4.17
N GLY A 170 16.38 -14.62 4.68
CA GLY A 170 16.29 -13.45 5.55
C GLY A 170 16.97 -13.62 6.90
N ALA A 171 17.06 -12.52 7.64
CA ALA A 171 17.78 -12.46 8.93
C ALA A 171 17.19 -13.35 10.03
N PHE A 172 15.95 -13.77 9.86
CA PHE A 172 15.23 -14.65 10.79
C PHE A 172 14.62 -15.83 10.03
N ALA A 173 14.57 -16.98 10.69
CA ALA A 173 13.94 -18.19 10.21
C ALA A 173 12.62 -18.44 11.00
N LEU A 174 11.58 -18.87 10.31
CA LEU A 174 10.32 -19.24 10.93
C LEU A 174 10.54 -20.43 11.88
N ALA A 175 10.16 -20.28 13.14
CA ALA A 175 10.21 -21.35 14.12
C ALA A 175 8.82 -21.95 14.39
N GLU A 176 7.81 -21.10 14.51
CA GLU A 176 6.44 -21.53 14.79
C GLU A 176 5.46 -20.47 14.28
N TRP A 177 4.32 -20.90 13.76
CA TRP A 177 3.18 -20.04 13.49
C TRP A 177 1.89 -20.71 13.98
N ARG A 178 1.22 -20.02 14.90
CA ARG A 178 -0.16 -20.33 15.35
C ARG A 178 -1.08 -19.27 14.79
N ALA A 179 -1.94 -19.66 13.88
CA ALA A 179 -2.86 -18.72 13.23
C ALA A 179 -3.71 -17.95 14.27
N LYS A 180 -3.84 -16.64 14.07
CA LYS A 180 -4.58 -15.70 14.95
C LYS A 180 -4.03 -15.60 16.39
N ASP A 181 -2.87 -16.12 16.66
CA ASP A 181 -2.22 -16.05 17.98
C ASP A 181 -0.79 -15.50 17.85
N THR A 182 0.16 -16.33 17.48
CA THR A 182 1.59 -15.98 17.50
C THR A 182 2.34 -16.47 16.27
N LEU A 183 3.35 -15.69 15.87
CA LEU A 183 4.37 -16.09 14.93
C LEU A 183 5.74 -15.89 15.60
N LEU A 184 6.54 -16.94 15.62
CA LEU A 184 7.86 -16.98 16.24
C LEU A 184 8.93 -17.12 15.15
N MET A 185 9.91 -16.22 15.18
CA MET A 185 11.08 -16.27 14.33
C MET A 185 12.35 -16.34 15.18
N ASN A 186 13.25 -17.25 14.84
CA ASN A 186 14.60 -17.33 15.44
C ASN A 186 15.61 -16.68 14.51
N ARG A 187 16.66 -16.10 15.08
CA ARG A 187 17.78 -15.52 14.35
C ARG A 187 18.45 -16.56 13.45
N PHE A 188 18.74 -16.17 12.22
CA PHE A 188 19.57 -16.95 11.31
C PHE A 188 21.04 -16.52 11.46
N ASP A 189 21.83 -17.34 12.16
CA ASP A 189 23.22 -16.98 12.51
C ASP A 189 24.16 -16.90 11.29
N ALA A 190 23.86 -17.62 10.20
CA ALA A 190 24.61 -17.58 8.96
C ALA A 190 24.07 -16.53 7.95
N TYR A 191 23.32 -15.54 8.41
CA TYR A 191 22.79 -14.47 7.56
C TYR A 191 23.93 -13.71 6.87
N TRP A 192 23.81 -13.48 5.60
CA TRP A 192 24.87 -12.91 4.75
C TRP A 192 25.33 -11.49 5.12
N ARG A 193 24.49 -10.71 5.80
CA ARG A 193 24.84 -9.38 6.36
C ARG A 193 25.36 -9.48 7.81
N GLY A 194 25.59 -10.67 8.32
CA GLY A 194 25.87 -10.94 9.73
C GLY A 194 24.60 -11.20 10.54
N PRO A 195 24.71 -11.90 11.67
CA PRO A 195 23.56 -12.27 12.50
C PRO A 195 22.85 -11.04 13.06
N ALA A 196 21.52 -11.06 13.05
CA ALA A 196 20.70 -10.03 13.70
C ALA A 196 21.04 -9.92 15.19
N LYS A 197 20.86 -8.75 15.79
CA LYS A 197 21.15 -8.54 17.21
C LYS A 197 20.13 -9.23 18.12
N LEU A 198 18.87 -9.30 17.70
CA LEU A 198 17.84 -10.04 18.41
C LEU A 198 17.99 -11.52 18.15
N LYS A 199 17.95 -12.35 19.21
CA LYS A 199 17.98 -13.82 19.08
C LYS A 199 16.64 -14.37 18.59
N ARG A 200 15.54 -13.67 18.88
CA ARG A 200 14.17 -14.12 18.65
C ARG A 200 13.25 -12.93 18.46
N VAL A 201 12.25 -13.08 17.60
CA VAL A 201 11.14 -12.15 17.43
C VAL A 201 9.84 -12.93 17.63
N ILE A 202 8.93 -12.41 18.46
CA ILE A 202 7.61 -12.95 18.70
C ILE A 202 6.59 -11.90 18.26
N MET A 203 5.83 -12.19 17.23
CA MET A 203 4.72 -11.35 16.78
C MET A 203 3.42 -11.92 17.34
N ARG A 204 2.67 -11.14 18.12
CA ARG A 204 1.38 -11.53 18.71
C ARG A 204 0.23 -10.82 18.03
N HIS A 205 -0.86 -11.56 17.82
CA HIS A 205 -2.10 -10.99 17.36
C HIS A 205 -2.92 -10.48 18.54
N MET A 206 -3.11 -9.17 18.63
CA MET A 206 -3.90 -8.53 19.69
C MET A 206 -4.71 -7.39 19.08
N THR A 207 -5.98 -7.28 19.47
CA THR A 207 -6.92 -6.27 18.94
C THR A 207 -7.29 -5.20 19.96
N GLU A 208 -7.19 -5.53 21.26
CA GLU A 208 -7.62 -4.66 22.33
C GLU A 208 -6.57 -3.61 22.69
N SER A 209 -6.86 -2.35 22.40
CA SER A 209 -5.96 -1.21 22.55
C SER A 209 -5.45 -1.03 24.00
N GLN A 210 -6.33 -1.13 25.00
CA GLN A 210 -5.93 -1.00 26.41
C GLN A 210 -4.99 -2.11 26.85
N SER A 211 -5.21 -3.34 26.34
CA SER A 211 -4.31 -4.48 26.62
C SER A 211 -2.92 -4.23 26.04
N LEU A 212 -2.85 -3.74 24.80
CA LEU A 212 -1.58 -3.35 24.16
C LEU A 212 -0.84 -2.32 25.00
N ARG A 213 -1.54 -1.26 25.44
CA ARG A 213 -0.96 -0.23 26.31
C ARG A 213 -0.40 -0.79 27.61
N LEU A 214 -1.21 -1.56 28.34
CA LEU A 214 -0.79 -2.16 29.62
C LEU A 214 0.42 -3.09 29.47
N MET A 215 0.50 -3.85 28.37
CA MET A 215 1.65 -4.72 28.12
C MET A 215 2.91 -3.96 27.77
N VAL A 216 2.81 -2.85 27.04
CA VAL A 216 3.96 -1.96 26.80
C VAL A 216 4.42 -1.35 28.12
N ASP A 217 3.50 -0.85 28.96
CA ASP A 217 3.80 -0.25 30.28
C ASP A 217 4.54 -1.25 31.19
N ARG A 218 4.12 -2.52 31.20
CA ARG A 218 4.74 -3.58 32.03
C ARG A 218 6.04 -4.15 31.47
N GLY A 219 6.33 -3.88 30.17
CA GLY A 219 7.48 -4.44 29.48
C GLY A 219 7.25 -5.85 28.91
N ASP A 220 6.00 -6.32 28.83
CA ASP A 220 5.60 -7.57 28.23
C ASP A 220 5.55 -7.49 26.69
N LEU A 221 5.52 -6.25 26.15
CA LEU A 221 5.50 -5.95 24.74
C LEU A 221 6.49 -4.82 24.42
N ASP A 222 7.37 -5.05 23.47
CA ASP A 222 8.42 -4.11 23.08
C ASP A 222 7.97 -3.11 22.02
N VAL A 223 7.11 -3.55 21.10
CA VAL A 223 6.59 -2.79 19.96
C VAL A 223 5.10 -3.06 19.81
N ALA A 224 4.29 -2.03 19.71
CA ALA A 224 2.85 -2.14 19.52
C ALA A 224 2.37 -1.22 18.39
N SER A 225 1.40 -1.66 17.62
CA SER A 225 0.68 -0.90 16.61
C SER A 225 -0.82 -1.11 16.73
N GLY A 226 -1.63 -0.17 16.18
CA GLY A 226 -3.09 -0.30 16.19
C GLY A 226 -3.74 0.09 17.52
N MET A 227 -3.08 0.88 18.36
CA MET A 227 -3.68 1.47 19.56
C MET A 227 -4.74 2.52 19.18
N SER A 228 -5.72 2.75 20.06
CA SER A 228 -6.68 3.84 19.93
C SER A 228 -6.03 5.21 20.13
N VAL A 229 -6.66 6.28 19.64
CA VAL A 229 -6.16 7.66 19.85
C VAL A 229 -5.92 7.98 21.33
N PRO A 230 -6.87 7.69 22.27
CA PRO A 230 -6.63 7.94 23.70
C PRO A 230 -5.44 7.20 24.27
N ASP A 231 -5.22 5.94 23.88
CA ASP A 231 -4.11 5.15 24.35
C ASP A 231 -2.77 5.64 23.80
N VAL A 232 -2.71 6.05 22.52
CA VAL A 232 -1.53 6.70 21.95
C VAL A 232 -1.19 8.01 22.69
N GLU A 233 -2.20 8.84 22.99
CA GLU A 233 -2.00 10.07 23.76
C GLU A 233 -1.51 9.80 25.19
N ALA A 234 -1.95 8.70 25.81
CA ALA A 234 -1.41 8.26 27.10
C ALA A 234 0.05 7.82 26.96
N MET A 235 0.39 7.06 25.90
CA MET A 235 1.76 6.60 25.65
C MET A 235 2.73 7.74 25.33
N LYS A 236 2.30 8.82 24.69
CA LYS A 236 3.13 10.03 24.49
C LYS A 236 3.58 10.67 25.82
N LYS A 237 2.81 10.48 26.88
CA LYS A 237 3.12 10.98 28.24
C LYS A 237 3.97 10.02 29.07
N ASN A 238 4.13 8.77 28.59
CA ASN A 238 4.92 7.75 29.28
C ASN A 238 6.41 7.97 28.98
N ALA A 239 7.23 8.22 30.02
CA ALA A 239 8.67 8.45 29.88
C ALA A 239 9.46 7.23 29.37
N ASP A 240 8.88 6.00 29.45
CA ASP A 240 9.49 4.75 28.99
C ASP A 240 9.01 4.29 27.62
N ALA A 241 8.20 5.12 26.95
CA ALA A 241 7.71 4.86 25.60
C ALA A 241 8.18 5.91 24.59
N VAL A 242 8.22 5.50 23.31
CA VAL A 242 8.44 6.36 22.16
C VAL A 242 7.32 6.11 21.17
N VAL A 243 6.64 7.16 20.74
CA VAL A 243 5.59 7.09 19.72
C VAL A 243 6.17 7.50 18.37
N GLN A 244 6.21 6.57 17.42
CA GLN A 244 6.78 6.78 16.09
C GLN A 244 5.69 6.77 15.02
N PRO A 245 5.48 7.86 14.28
CA PRO A 245 4.60 7.85 13.11
C PRO A 245 5.30 7.22 11.89
N VAL A 246 4.59 6.35 11.18
CA VAL A 246 5.04 5.74 9.93
C VAL A 246 4.05 6.13 8.83
N ARG A 247 4.46 7.01 7.93
CA ARG A 247 3.61 7.48 6.83
C ARG A 247 3.41 6.37 5.80
N ARG A 248 2.16 6.13 5.39
CA ARG A 248 1.80 5.10 4.42
C ARG A 248 1.45 5.68 3.06
N GLY A 249 1.53 4.85 2.01
CA GLY A 249 1.13 5.20 0.64
C GLY A 249 -0.39 5.13 0.40
N THR A 250 -1.21 5.33 1.43
CA THR A 250 -2.67 5.24 1.37
C THR A 250 -3.28 6.58 1.77
N LEU A 251 -4.36 6.98 1.10
CA LEU A 251 -5.12 8.20 1.38
C LEU A 251 -6.50 7.85 1.94
N TYR A 252 -6.95 8.58 2.95
CA TYR A 252 -8.37 8.69 3.31
C TYR A 252 -9.02 9.69 2.39
N TYR A 253 -10.21 9.39 1.91
CA TYR A 253 -10.91 10.24 0.95
C TYR A 253 -12.44 10.23 1.13
N VAL A 254 -13.07 11.26 0.60
CA VAL A 254 -14.48 11.30 0.27
C VAL A 254 -14.61 11.11 -1.25
N ALA A 255 -15.39 10.13 -1.68
CA ALA A 255 -15.68 9.87 -3.09
C ALA A 255 -17.16 10.09 -3.38
N VAL A 256 -17.48 10.57 -4.57
CA VAL A 256 -18.85 10.69 -5.08
C VAL A 256 -19.00 9.88 -6.37
N SER A 257 -20.17 9.31 -6.61
CA SER A 257 -20.46 8.57 -7.84
C SER A 257 -21.01 9.52 -8.91
N MET A 258 -20.27 9.69 -10.00
CA MET A 258 -20.73 10.49 -11.13
C MET A 258 -21.78 9.76 -12.01
N LYS A 259 -22.15 8.52 -11.68
CA LYS A 259 -23.36 7.88 -12.21
C LYS A 259 -24.64 8.55 -11.70
N ASP A 260 -24.59 9.12 -10.51
CA ASP A 260 -25.69 9.92 -10.00
C ASP A 260 -25.67 11.31 -10.66
N PRO A 261 -26.74 11.73 -11.34
CA PRO A 261 -26.78 13.02 -12.03
C PRO A 261 -26.46 14.24 -11.14
N LYS A 262 -26.76 14.16 -9.83
CA LYS A 262 -26.41 15.22 -8.88
C LYS A 262 -24.89 15.46 -8.87
N PHE A 263 -24.11 14.41 -8.78
CA PHE A 263 -22.65 14.50 -8.70
C PHE A 263 -21.94 14.56 -10.07
N ALA A 264 -22.68 14.36 -11.18
CA ALA A 264 -22.18 14.66 -12.52
C ALA A 264 -21.94 16.18 -12.70
N ASP A 265 -22.72 17.03 -12.02
CA ASP A 265 -22.51 18.49 -12.03
C ASP A 265 -21.25 18.88 -11.22
N LYS A 266 -20.31 19.55 -11.87
CA LYS A 266 -19.07 20.02 -11.25
C LYS A 266 -19.31 20.97 -10.07
N ARG A 267 -20.37 21.78 -10.11
CA ARG A 267 -20.73 22.73 -9.04
C ARG A 267 -21.13 21.98 -7.78
N VAL A 268 -21.89 20.87 -7.92
CA VAL A 268 -22.26 20.01 -6.78
C VAL A 268 -21.02 19.35 -6.18
N ARG A 269 -20.10 18.80 -7.03
CA ARG A 269 -18.84 18.22 -6.51
C ARG A 269 -17.98 19.27 -5.79
N LEU A 270 -17.94 20.50 -6.30
CA LEU A 270 -17.22 21.60 -5.64
C LEU A 270 -17.88 21.98 -4.31
N ALA A 271 -19.23 21.98 -4.24
CA ALA A 271 -19.96 22.17 -2.99
C ALA A 271 -19.63 21.07 -1.96
N ILE A 272 -19.62 19.80 -2.37
CA ILE A 272 -19.21 18.69 -1.49
C ILE A 272 -17.77 18.89 -1.00
N ARG A 273 -16.82 19.29 -1.88
CA ARG A 273 -15.43 19.59 -1.50
C ARG A 273 -15.36 20.69 -0.43
N ASN A 274 -16.15 21.74 -0.57
CA ASN A 274 -16.24 22.85 0.40
C ASN A 274 -16.96 22.47 1.70
N LEU A 275 -17.65 21.32 1.74
CA LEU A 275 -18.31 20.80 2.93
C LEU A 275 -17.48 19.75 3.69
N ILE A 276 -16.28 19.44 3.22
CA ILE A 276 -15.35 18.59 3.97
C ILE A 276 -14.59 19.45 4.99
N ASP A 277 -14.71 19.13 6.27
CA ASP A 277 -13.94 19.76 7.35
C ASP A 277 -12.55 19.15 7.46
N TYR A 278 -11.67 19.51 6.51
CA TYR A 278 -10.31 18.96 6.44
C TYR A 278 -9.51 19.20 7.71
N GLU A 279 -9.63 20.38 8.29
CA GLU A 279 -8.89 20.78 9.49
C GLU A 279 -9.44 20.02 10.72
N GLY A 280 -10.75 20.07 10.94
CA GLY A 280 -11.38 19.38 12.07
C GLY A 280 -11.18 17.87 12.03
N ILE A 281 -11.32 17.24 10.86
CA ILE A 281 -11.07 15.79 10.68
C ILE A 281 -9.64 15.44 11.05
N ASN A 282 -8.64 16.15 10.54
CA ASN A 282 -7.23 15.83 10.83
C ASN A 282 -6.84 16.12 12.28
N ALA A 283 -7.39 17.20 12.89
CA ALA A 283 -7.09 17.59 14.25
C ALA A 283 -7.77 16.71 15.31
N THR A 284 -9.01 16.29 15.08
CA THR A 284 -9.84 15.65 16.12
C THR A 284 -10.13 14.18 15.88
N VAL A 285 -10.28 13.76 14.61
CA VAL A 285 -10.58 12.37 14.26
C VAL A 285 -9.30 11.56 14.06
N MET A 286 -8.28 12.16 13.45
CA MET A 286 -7.05 11.44 13.05
C MET A 286 -5.76 12.10 13.56
N PRO A 287 -5.66 12.59 14.82
CA PRO A 287 -4.48 13.33 15.27
C PRO A 287 -3.18 12.51 15.23
N ASN A 288 -3.29 11.16 15.24
CA ASN A 288 -2.15 10.24 15.22
C ASN A 288 -2.15 9.32 14.00
N TYR A 289 -3.18 9.36 13.15
CA TYR A 289 -3.42 8.40 12.08
C TYR A 289 -3.56 9.03 10.70
N GLY A 290 -3.37 10.34 10.62
CA GLY A 290 -3.42 11.08 9.37
C GLY A 290 -2.53 12.31 9.38
N VAL A 291 -2.08 12.69 8.18
CA VAL A 291 -1.48 13.98 7.89
C VAL A 291 -2.29 14.62 6.79
N ALA A 292 -2.78 15.85 7.01
CA ALA A 292 -3.61 16.56 6.04
C ALA A 292 -2.96 16.55 4.65
N HIS A 293 -3.67 16.00 3.67
CA HIS A 293 -3.21 15.91 2.30
C HIS A 293 -4.40 15.85 1.34
N GLN A 294 -4.41 16.75 0.35
CA GLN A 294 -5.55 17.00 -0.52
C GLN A 294 -5.24 16.73 -2.00
N ARG A 295 -4.24 15.86 -2.29
CA ARG A 295 -3.81 15.48 -3.63
C ARG A 295 -3.86 13.97 -3.83
N PRO A 296 -4.09 13.48 -5.06
CA PRO A 296 -4.09 12.04 -5.32
C PRO A 296 -2.70 11.39 -5.24
N VAL A 297 -1.61 12.15 -5.47
CA VAL A 297 -0.23 11.66 -5.30
C VAL A 297 0.25 11.98 -3.90
N GLN A 298 0.70 10.97 -3.15
CA GLN A 298 1.11 11.05 -1.76
C GLN A 298 2.34 11.97 -1.56
N MET A 299 2.45 12.51 -0.35
CA MET A 299 3.62 13.28 0.06
C MET A 299 4.88 12.40 0.07
N GLY A 300 5.99 12.99 -0.38
CA GLY A 300 7.30 12.34 -0.42
C GLY A 300 7.56 11.52 -1.68
N LEU A 301 6.59 11.43 -2.60
CA LEU A 301 6.80 10.84 -3.93
C LEU A 301 7.26 11.88 -4.96
N ALA A 302 7.88 11.42 -6.04
CA ALA A 302 8.09 12.23 -7.22
C ALA A 302 6.74 12.82 -7.70
N ALA A 303 6.77 13.97 -8.33
CA ALA A 303 5.58 14.70 -8.79
C ALA A 303 4.58 15.12 -7.70
N THR A 304 4.86 14.93 -6.41
CA THR A 304 4.01 15.48 -5.34
C THR A 304 3.85 16.98 -5.50
N LEU A 305 2.62 17.47 -5.42
CA LEU A 305 2.28 18.89 -5.39
C LEU A 305 1.84 19.29 -3.97
N PRO A 306 2.07 20.55 -3.57
CA PRO A 306 1.51 21.08 -2.32
C PRO A 306 0.00 20.90 -2.28
N SER A 307 -0.55 20.66 -1.10
CA SER A 307 -2.01 20.64 -0.89
C SER A 307 -2.62 21.98 -1.28
N PRO A 308 -3.78 22.02 -1.98
CA PRO A 308 -4.41 23.26 -2.43
C PRO A 308 -4.91 24.16 -1.29
N GLY A 309 -5.01 23.61 -0.07
CA GLY A 309 -5.49 24.37 1.10
C GLY A 309 -7.02 24.53 1.13
N TYR A 310 -7.76 23.54 0.62
CA TYR A 310 -9.23 23.53 0.74
C TYR A 310 -9.64 23.55 2.20
N LYS A 311 -10.68 24.32 2.48
CA LYS A 311 -11.26 24.51 3.82
C LYS A 311 -12.77 24.33 3.78
N LEU A 312 -13.35 24.10 4.94
CA LEU A 312 -14.79 24.12 5.12
C LEU A 312 -15.32 25.52 4.82
N ASP A 313 -16.21 25.63 3.82
CA ASP A 313 -16.93 26.86 3.45
C ASP A 313 -18.38 26.55 3.11
N VAL A 314 -19.23 26.60 4.13
CA VAL A 314 -20.66 26.33 4.00
C VAL A 314 -21.36 27.38 3.14
N ALA A 315 -20.91 28.65 3.19
CA ALA A 315 -21.54 29.72 2.41
C ALA A 315 -21.29 29.52 0.91
N ALA A 316 -20.05 29.26 0.54
CA ALA A 316 -19.69 28.95 -0.85
C ALA A 316 -20.40 27.67 -1.35
N ALA A 317 -20.52 26.64 -0.51
CA ALA A 317 -21.22 25.41 -0.85
C ALA A 317 -22.72 25.67 -1.13
N LYS A 318 -23.43 26.43 -0.28
CA LYS A 318 -24.83 26.80 -0.50
C LYS A 318 -25.02 27.57 -1.82
N LYS A 319 -24.14 28.51 -2.13
CA LYS A 319 -24.20 29.25 -3.38
C LYS A 319 -24.08 28.31 -4.59
N LEU A 320 -23.08 27.43 -4.58
CA LEU A 320 -22.86 26.45 -5.65
C LEU A 320 -24.03 25.47 -5.83
N LEU A 321 -24.64 25.02 -4.71
CA LEU A 321 -25.82 24.17 -4.75
C LEU A 321 -27.03 24.90 -5.35
N ALA A 322 -27.27 26.15 -4.98
CA ALA A 322 -28.33 26.95 -5.55
C ALA A 322 -28.16 27.16 -7.06
N GLU A 323 -26.92 27.49 -7.52
CA GLU A 323 -26.57 27.61 -8.92
C GLU A 323 -26.71 26.28 -9.70
N ALA A 324 -26.58 25.16 -9.03
CA ALA A 324 -26.76 23.83 -9.59
C ALA A 324 -28.22 23.34 -9.58
N GLY A 325 -29.15 24.14 -9.06
CA GLY A 325 -30.58 23.79 -9.00
C GLY A 325 -31.02 23.14 -7.69
N TYR A 326 -30.20 23.16 -6.65
CA TYR A 326 -30.45 22.58 -5.32
C TYR A 326 -30.42 23.64 -4.22
N PRO A 327 -31.23 24.72 -4.26
CA PRO A 327 -31.16 25.81 -3.28
C PRO A 327 -31.52 25.37 -1.85
N ASN A 328 -32.28 24.28 -1.71
CA ASN A 328 -32.67 23.68 -0.42
C ASN A 328 -31.92 22.39 -0.10
N GLY A 329 -30.86 22.08 -0.87
CA GLY A 329 -30.12 20.82 -0.76
C GLY A 329 -30.88 19.63 -1.38
N PHE A 330 -30.50 18.41 -0.97
CA PHE A 330 -31.06 17.16 -1.47
C PHE A 330 -30.82 16.03 -0.46
N LYS A 331 -31.48 14.87 -0.68
CA LYS A 331 -31.21 13.64 0.08
C LYS A 331 -30.13 12.80 -0.58
N THR A 332 -29.28 12.19 0.24
CA THR A 332 -28.20 11.31 -0.23
C THR A 332 -27.81 10.26 0.82
N THR A 333 -26.95 9.34 0.45
CA THR A 333 -26.37 8.32 1.33
C THR A 333 -24.85 8.44 1.40
N ILE A 334 -24.26 8.13 2.57
CA ILE A 334 -22.82 8.02 2.78
C ILE A 334 -22.51 6.57 3.15
N ARG A 335 -21.90 5.81 2.25
CA ARG A 335 -21.39 4.47 2.57
C ARG A 335 -20.03 4.59 3.25
N VAL A 336 -19.84 3.80 4.32
CA VAL A 336 -18.62 3.89 5.13
C VAL A 336 -18.34 2.58 5.86
N LEU A 337 -17.06 2.29 6.12
CA LEU A 337 -16.66 1.22 7.04
C LEU A 337 -17.13 1.55 8.46
N ALA A 338 -17.59 0.52 9.19
CA ALA A 338 -18.07 0.69 10.56
C ALA A 338 -16.95 1.08 11.55
N ASP A 339 -15.70 0.79 11.22
CA ASP A 339 -14.55 1.01 12.09
C ASP A 339 -14.06 2.47 12.08
N PRO A 340 -13.55 3.01 13.19
CA PRO A 340 -12.75 4.23 13.20
C PRO A 340 -11.48 4.09 12.33
N PRO A 341 -11.00 5.20 11.70
CA PRO A 341 -11.57 6.55 11.75
C PRO A 341 -12.70 6.79 10.73
N PHE A 342 -13.06 5.81 9.91
CA PHE A 342 -13.97 5.99 8.76
C PHE A 342 -15.34 6.50 9.19
N ILE A 343 -15.97 5.83 10.18
CA ILE A 343 -17.29 6.23 10.66
C ILE A 343 -17.27 7.67 11.22
N ASN A 344 -16.18 8.07 11.88
CA ASN A 344 -16.05 9.41 12.44
C ASN A 344 -15.90 10.47 11.34
N ILE A 345 -15.15 10.16 10.25
CA ILE A 345 -15.06 11.03 9.07
C ILE A 345 -16.45 11.21 8.43
N ALA A 346 -17.20 10.11 8.28
CA ALA A 346 -18.55 10.15 7.70
C ALA A 346 -19.53 10.97 8.57
N THR A 347 -19.45 10.84 9.90
CA THR A 347 -20.26 11.62 10.85
C THR A 347 -19.92 13.11 10.77
N SER A 348 -18.64 13.47 10.68
CA SER A 348 -18.20 14.86 10.46
C SER A 348 -18.74 15.40 9.13
N LEU A 349 -18.64 14.63 8.05
CA LEU A 349 -19.16 15.01 6.74
C LEU A 349 -20.69 15.16 6.78
N GLN A 350 -21.42 14.23 7.39
CA GLN A 350 -22.88 14.31 7.56
C GLN A 350 -23.31 15.63 8.24
N ALA A 351 -22.61 15.98 9.32
CA ALA A 351 -22.90 17.20 10.08
C ALA A 351 -22.67 18.48 9.25
N THR A 352 -21.63 18.51 8.40
CA THR A 352 -21.35 19.66 7.54
C THR A 352 -22.27 19.73 6.32
N LEU A 353 -22.65 18.58 5.74
CA LEU A 353 -23.66 18.49 4.69
C LEU A 353 -25.01 19.05 5.13
N ALA A 354 -25.45 18.71 6.35
CA ALA A 354 -26.68 19.20 6.93
C ALA A 354 -26.74 20.75 7.03
N LYS A 355 -25.59 21.40 7.30
CA LYS A 355 -25.49 22.88 7.31
C LYS A 355 -25.82 23.51 5.95
N ALA A 356 -25.66 22.76 4.87
CA ALA A 356 -25.98 23.21 3.51
C ALA A 356 -27.32 22.66 2.99
N GLY A 357 -28.14 22.05 3.85
CA GLY A 357 -29.45 21.50 3.48
C GLY A 357 -29.41 20.09 2.87
N ILE A 358 -28.20 19.44 2.85
CA ILE A 358 -28.10 18.09 2.34
C ILE A 358 -28.37 17.09 3.47
N GLU A 359 -29.46 16.32 3.33
CA GLU A 359 -29.87 15.27 4.27
C GLU A 359 -29.14 13.96 3.91
N ALA A 360 -28.06 13.63 4.60
CA ALA A 360 -27.27 12.43 4.34
C ALA A 360 -27.57 11.32 5.35
N SER A 361 -27.89 10.11 4.87
CA SER A 361 -28.00 8.90 5.69
C SER A 361 -26.69 8.12 5.68
N VAL A 362 -26.13 7.84 6.85
CA VAL A 362 -24.88 7.05 6.97
C VAL A 362 -25.21 5.56 6.93
N LEU A 363 -24.64 4.85 5.95
CA LEU A 363 -24.77 3.41 5.75
C LEU A 363 -23.43 2.74 6.05
N SER A 364 -23.23 2.33 7.31
CA SER A 364 -22.03 1.64 7.75
C SER A 364 -22.08 0.14 7.42
N GLY A 365 -20.91 -0.45 7.15
CA GLY A 365 -20.82 -1.88 6.83
C GLY A 365 -19.41 -2.42 6.83
N THR A 366 -19.28 -3.70 6.48
CA THR A 366 -17.99 -4.37 6.29
C THR A 366 -17.29 -3.91 5.01
N GLY A 367 -15.99 -4.20 4.89
CA GLY A 367 -15.23 -3.89 3.67
C GLY A 367 -15.85 -4.48 2.39
N ASN A 368 -16.40 -5.70 2.46
CA ASN A 368 -17.07 -6.31 1.31
C ASN A 368 -18.34 -5.56 0.91
N GLN A 369 -19.15 -5.10 1.87
CA GLN A 369 -20.36 -4.34 1.60
C GLN A 369 -20.04 -2.95 1.03
N VAL A 370 -19.12 -2.23 1.65
CA VAL A 370 -18.77 -0.85 1.27
C VAL A 370 -18.03 -0.81 -0.06
N TYR A 371 -16.91 -1.54 -0.18
CA TYR A 371 -16.14 -1.55 -1.42
C TYR A 371 -16.75 -2.45 -2.49
N GLY A 372 -17.62 -3.40 -2.13
CA GLY A 372 -18.48 -4.15 -3.06
C GLY A 372 -19.40 -3.19 -3.80
N ALA A 373 -20.18 -2.39 -3.08
CA ALA A 373 -21.05 -1.36 -3.68
C ALA A 373 -20.27 -0.38 -4.58
N MET A 374 -19.06 0.00 -4.18
CA MET A 374 -18.20 0.85 -5.00
C MET A 374 -17.74 0.13 -6.29
N ARG A 375 -17.37 -1.16 -6.24
CA ARG A 375 -17.02 -1.96 -7.42
C ARG A 375 -18.21 -2.18 -8.37
N GLU A 376 -19.41 -2.25 -7.82
CA GLU A 376 -20.65 -2.35 -8.57
C GLU A 376 -21.14 -0.99 -9.08
N ARG A 377 -20.44 0.12 -8.74
CA ARG A 377 -20.82 1.49 -9.08
C ARG A 377 -22.20 1.87 -8.51
N ASN A 378 -22.59 1.27 -7.39
CA ASN A 378 -23.86 1.43 -6.70
C ASN A 378 -23.68 2.14 -5.34
N PHE A 379 -23.37 3.42 -5.40
CA PHE A 379 -23.24 4.30 -4.24
C PHE A 379 -23.44 5.76 -4.67
N GLU A 380 -23.67 6.66 -3.72
CA GLU A 380 -23.75 8.09 -3.94
C GLU A 380 -22.52 8.79 -3.40
N ILE A 381 -22.32 8.79 -2.07
CA ILE A 381 -21.10 9.25 -1.41
C ILE A 381 -20.47 8.05 -0.69
N LEU A 382 -19.14 8.00 -0.65
CA LEU A 382 -18.40 6.97 0.06
C LEU A 382 -17.21 7.61 0.79
N VAL A 383 -17.07 7.30 2.08
CA VAL A 383 -15.87 7.57 2.85
C VAL A 383 -15.03 6.30 2.87
N GLY A 384 -13.84 6.39 2.33
CA GLY A 384 -12.97 5.22 2.18
C GLY A 384 -11.50 5.55 2.22
N ARG A 385 -10.70 4.54 1.85
CA ARG A 385 -9.26 4.68 1.66
C ARG A 385 -8.81 3.99 0.38
N GLY A 386 -7.69 4.46 -0.16
CA GLY A 386 -7.05 3.90 -1.33
C GLY A 386 -5.82 4.70 -1.72
N GLY A 387 -5.20 4.33 -2.83
CA GLY A 387 -3.99 4.99 -3.32
C GLY A 387 -3.06 4.03 -4.02
N GLY A 388 -1.80 4.41 -4.19
CA GLY A 388 -0.81 3.69 -4.98
C GLY A 388 -0.25 2.43 -4.37
N GLY A 389 -0.83 1.90 -3.29
CA GLY A 389 -0.32 0.66 -2.70
C GLY A 389 1.05 0.82 -2.05
N VAL A 390 1.91 -0.18 -2.23
CA VAL A 390 3.25 -0.23 -1.61
C VAL A 390 4.35 0.34 -2.51
N GLU A 391 4.11 0.46 -3.81
CA GLU A 391 5.07 1.06 -4.75
C GLU A 391 5.07 2.59 -4.59
N PRO A 392 6.20 3.21 -4.21
CA PRO A 392 6.29 4.64 -4.00
C PRO A 392 6.49 5.40 -5.32
N HIS A 393 5.52 5.29 -6.23
CA HIS A 393 5.55 5.92 -7.54
C HIS A 393 4.25 6.71 -7.83
N PRO A 394 4.30 7.91 -8.42
CA PRO A 394 3.11 8.72 -8.71
C PRO A 394 2.12 8.01 -9.65
N HIS A 395 2.62 7.18 -10.58
CA HIS A 395 1.78 6.37 -11.46
C HIS A 395 0.82 5.48 -10.70
N SER A 396 1.32 4.74 -9.70
CA SER A 396 0.51 3.82 -8.89
C SER A 396 -0.67 4.53 -8.24
N SER A 397 -0.45 5.75 -7.75
CA SER A 397 -1.48 6.58 -7.13
C SER A 397 -2.53 7.06 -8.13
N LEU A 398 -2.08 7.64 -9.24
CA LEU A 398 -2.97 8.20 -10.26
C LEU A 398 -3.75 7.10 -10.98
N ARG A 399 -3.09 5.97 -11.29
CA ARG A 399 -3.75 4.81 -11.90
C ARG A 399 -4.85 4.25 -10.97
N ALA A 400 -4.56 4.10 -9.69
CA ALA A 400 -5.52 3.55 -8.74
C ALA A 400 -6.72 4.47 -8.50
N LEU A 401 -6.50 5.79 -8.34
CA LEU A 401 -7.51 6.73 -7.85
C LEU A 401 -8.25 7.46 -8.98
N VAL A 402 -7.58 7.72 -10.10
CA VAL A 402 -8.01 8.72 -11.08
C VAL A 402 -8.24 8.13 -12.46
N TYR A 403 -7.40 7.17 -12.88
CA TYR A 403 -7.42 6.60 -14.22
C TYR A 403 -8.69 5.79 -14.50
N ASN A 404 -9.30 6.05 -15.66
CA ASN A 404 -10.48 5.34 -16.15
C ASN A 404 -10.47 5.30 -17.70
N PRO A 405 -9.85 4.27 -18.31
CA PRO A 405 -9.69 4.21 -19.76
C PRO A 405 -10.98 3.91 -20.51
N ASP A 406 -11.94 3.23 -19.87
CA ASP A 406 -13.25 2.89 -20.44
C ASP A 406 -14.32 3.00 -19.35
N ASN A 407 -15.24 3.96 -19.52
CA ASN A 407 -16.28 4.22 -18.52
C ASN A 407 -17.53 3.33 -18.68
N SER A 408 -17.55 2.40 -19.64
CA SER A 408 -18.65 1.46 -19.80
C SER A 408 -18.75 0.48 -18.62
N ASP A 409 -19.96 0.03 -18.29
CA ASP A 409 -20.15 -1.01 -17.28
C ASP A 409 -19.61 -2.36 -17.74
N ALA A 410 -19.57 -2.59 -19.07
CA ALA A 410 -19.03 -3.80 -19.68
C ALA A 410 -17.53 -3.98 -19.48
N ALA A 411 -16.77 -2.88 -19.33
CA ALA A 411 -15.33 -2.89 -19.12
C ALA A 411 -14.92 -3.54 -17.80
N LYS A 412 -15.80 -3.55 -16.78
CA LYS A 412 -15.58 -4.19 -15.46
C LYS A 412 -14.23 -3.85 -14.82
N LEU A 413 -13.77 -2.61 -14.96
CA LEU A 413 -12.48 -2.13 -14.48
C LEU A 413 -12.47 -1.92 -12.96
N THR A 414 -12.83 -2.99 -12.24
CA THR A 414 -13.05 -2.95 -10.78
C THR A 414 -11.80 -2.65 -9.94
N ASN A 415 -10.62 -2.63 -10.54
CA ASN A 415 -9.36 -2.24 -9.86
C ASN A 415 -9.10 -0.73 -9.90
N PHE A 416 -9.81 0.03 -10.78
CA PHE A 416 -9.63 1.47 -10.93
C PHE A 416 -10.74 2.24 -10.21
N GLN A 417 -10.38 3.05 -9.24
CA GLN A 417 -11.37 3.85 -8.50
C GLN A 417 -11.97 4.96 -9.37
N GLY A 418 -11.22 5.48 -10.36
CA GLY A 418 -11.76 6.37 -11.39
C GLY A 418 -12.95 5.73 -12.12
N TRP A 419 -12.84 4.45 -12.52
CA TRP A 419 -13.96 3.72 -13.13
C TRP A 419 -15.10 3.50 -12.12
N ARG A 420 -14.81 3.10 -10.90
CA ARG A 420 -15.83 2.87 -9.87
C ARG A 420 -16.67 4.11 -9.57
N THR A 421 -16.05 5.29 -9.62
CA THR A 421 -16.72 6.60 -9.41
C THR A 421 -17.32 7.16 -10.68
N SER A 422 -17.15 6.50 -11.82
CA SER A 422 -17.56 6.99 -13.14
C SER A 422 -16.91 8.32 -13.55
N PHE A 423 -15.78 8.67 -12.95
CA PHE A 423 -14.99 9.81 -13.38
C PHE A 423 -14.22 9.45 -14.65
N PHE A 424 -14.59 10.06 -15.77
CA PHE A 424 -13.98 9.81 -17.07
C PHE A 424 -13.50 11.11 -17.70
N ASN A 425 -12.21 11.19 -18.00
CA ASN A 425 -11.60 12.30 -18.69
C ASN A 425 -10.49 11.80 -19.64
N PRO A 426 -10.72 11.81 -20.96
CA PRO A 426 -9.76 11.27 -21.93
C PRO A 426 -8.40 11.98 -21.92
N GLU A 427 -8.36 13.31 -21.76
CA GLU A 427 -7.11 14.08 -21.68
C GLU A 427 -6.28 13.67 -20.47
N LEU A 428 -6.93 13.46 -19.32
CA LEU A 428 -6.28 13.02 -18.11
C LEU A 428 -5.71 11.59 -18.25
N ASN A 429 -6.46 10.70 -18.89
CA ASN A 429 -5.99 9.35 -19.18
C ASN A 429 -4.74 9.37 -20.07
N GLN A 430 -4.77 10.16 -21.15
CA GLN A 430 -3.61 10.33 -22.05
C GLN A 430 -2.37 10.88 -21.34
N LEU A 431 -2.54 11.83 -20.41
CA LEU A 431 -1.42 12.33 -19.60
C LEU A 431 -0.82 11.22 -18.71
N ILE A 432 -1.65 10.39 -18.08
CA ILE A 432 -1.20 9.30 -17.23
C ILE A 432 -0.45 8.24 -18.06
N GLU A 433 -1.03 7.84 -19.20
CA GLU A 433 -0.42 6.87 -20.14
C GLU A 433 0.90 7.39 -20.73
N LYS A 434 0.94 8.64 -21.15
CA LYS A 434 2.16 9.29 -21.66
C LYS A 434 3.27 9.32 -20.61
N ALA A 435 2.91 9.62 -19.34
CA ALA A 435 3.88 9.65 -18.25
C ALA A 435 4.40 8.26 -17.90
N GLU A 436 3.57 7.21 -18.02
CA GLU A 436 3.94 5.83 -17.71
C GLU A 436 5.13 5.33 -18.54
N VAL A 437 5.22 5.73 -19.81
CA VAL A 437 6.28 5.28 -20.73
C VAL A 437 7.41 6.30 -20.89
N GLN A 438 7.36 7.41 -20.18
CA GLN A 438 8.36 8.48 -20.27
C GLN A 438 9.60 8.13 -19.43
N LEU A 439 10.74 7.91 -20.09
CA LEU A 439 12.01 7.57 -19.43
C LEU A 439 12.78 8.79 -18.88
N ASP A 440 12.51 9.99 -19.41
CA ASP A 440 13.06 11.25 -18.88
C ASP A 440 12.31 11.64 -17.59
N GLU A 441 12.97 11.55 -16.44
CA GLU A 441 12.38 11.78 -15.13
C GLU A 441 11.78 13.16 -14.95
N ALA A 442 12.41 14.20 -15.50
CA ALA A 442 11.92 15.57 -15.37
C ALA A 442 10.61 15.77 -16.18
N LYS A 443 10.57 15.23 -17.40
CA LYS A 443 9.37 15.26 -18.24
C LYS A 443 8.26 14.39 -17.66
N GLN A 444 8.61 13.21 -17.13
CA GLN A 444 7.66 12.31 -16.46
C GLN A 444 7.01 13.02 -15.26
N THR A 445 7.84 13.60 -14.38
CA THR A 445 7.38 14.36 -13.21
C THR A 445 6.47 15.51 -13.61
N ALA A 446 6.86 16.31 -14.60
CA ALA A 446 6.05 17.43 -15.08
C ALA A 446 4.70 16.96 -15.64
N THR A 447 4.67 15.83 -16.36
CA THR A 447 3.44 15.26 -16.93
C THR A 447 2.49 14.76 -15.82
N TYR A 448 2.99 14.08 -14.78
CA TYR A 448 2.17 13.69 -13.63
C TYR A 448 1.67 14.90 -12.83
N GLN A 449 2.44 15.98 -12.74
CA GLN A 449 1.98 17.22 -12.12
C GLN A 449 0.89 17.89 -12.93
N GLN A 450 0.99 17.88 -14.26
CA GLN A 450 -0.05 18.37 -15.15
C GLN A 450 -1.34 17.56 -14.99
N ALA A 451 -1.25 16.22 -14.92
CA ALA A 451 -2.40 15.35 -14.69
C ALA A 451 -3.11 15.69 -13.37
N GLN A 452 -2.37 15.94 -12.28
CA GLN A 452 -2.95 16.32 -10.99
C GLN A 452 -3.65 17.68 -11.04
N LYS A 453 -3.05 18.67 -11.73
CA LYS A 453 -3.67 19.99 -11.90
C LYS A 453 -4.96 19.90 -12.72
N LEU A 454 -4.96 19.09 -13.78
CA LEU A 454 -6.16 18.86 -14.60
C LEU A 454 -7.25 18.17 -13.75
N TYR A 455 -6.92 17.09 -13.01
CA TYR A 455 -7.87 16.42 -12.12
C TYR A 455 -8.50 17.39 -11.11
N ASP A 456 -7.70 18.24 -10.53
CA ASP A 456 -8.15 19.26 -9.57
C ASP A 456 -9.06 20.29 -10.21
N SER A 457 -8.70 20.82 -11.40
CA SER A 457 -9.52 21.75 -12.15
C SER A 457 -10.88 21.18 -12.57
N GLN A 458 -10.96 19.88 -12.77
CA GLN A 458 -12.20 19.16 -13.09
C GLN A 458 -13.04 18.81 -11.84
N VAL A 459 -12.56 19.13 -10.64
CA VAL A 459 -13.15 18.71 -9.37
C VAL A 459 -13.43 17.21 -9.38
N GLY A 460 -12.35 16.41 -9.42
CA GLY A 460 -12.44 14.96 -9.55
C GLY A 460 -13.37 14.30 -8.53
N ALA A 461 -13.82 13.11 -8.82
CA ALA A 461 -14.81 12.40 -8.00
C ALA A 461 -14.28 11.95 -6.63
N ILE A 462 -12.98 11.81 -6.46
CA ILE A 462 -12.31 11.46 -5.20
C ILE A 462 -11.63 12.71 -4.65
N GLN A 463 -11.98 13.06 -3.41
CA GLN A 463 -11.40 14.17 -2.66
C GLN A 463 -10.54 13.60 -1.52
N PRO A 464 -9.21 13.57 -1.66
CA PRO A 464 -8.32 13.15 -0.58
C PRO A 464 -8.45 14.10 0.62
N VAL A 465 -8.47 13.53 1.81
CA VAL A 465 -8.63 14.27 3.08
C VAL A 465 -7.35 14.23 3.90
N SER A 466 -6.70 13.07 3.90
CA SER A 466 -5.52 12.82 4.73
C SER A 466 -4.69 11.69 4.17
N GLN A 467 -3.37 11.78 4.28
CA GLN A 467 -2.48 10.63 4.06
C GLN A 467 -2.40 9.82 5.34
N MET A 468 -2.55 8.51 5.21
CA MET A 468 -2.53 7.57 6.32
C MET A 468 -1.17 7.55 7.02
N VAL A 469 -1.22 7.51 8.34
CA VAL A 469 -0.08 7.28 9.22
C VAL A 469 -0.40 6.09 10.11
N ASP A 470 0.48 5.11 10.15
CA ASP A 470 0.47 4.11 11.21
C ASP A 470 1.25 4.65 12.40
N THR A 471 0.70 4.49 13.58
CA THR A 471 1.39 4.89 14.81
C THR A 471 1.92 3.65 15.51
N VAL A 472 3.24 3.61 15.67
CA VAL A 472 3.95 2.53 16.36
C VAL A 472 4.41 3.06 17.71
N VAL A 473 4.07 2.34 18.77
CA VAL A 473 4.54 2.61 20.12
C VAL A 473 5.67 1.64 20.46
N LEU A 474 6.80 2.17 20.86
CA LEU A 474 8.01 1.42 21.20
C LEU A 474 8.33 1.63 22.66
N ARG A 475 8.85 0.61 23.32
CA ARG A 475 9.57 0.83 24.57
C ARG A 475 10.85 1.61 24.32
N LYS A 476 11.24 2.46 25.27
CA LYS A 476 12.43 3.33 25.18
C LYS A 476 13.75 2.55 25.05
N ASP A 477 13.80 1.32 25.53
CA ASP A 477 14.97 0.44 25.41
C ASP A 477 15.11 -0.22 24.04
N VAL A 478 14.08 -0.16 23.17
CA VAL A 478 14.15 -0.60 21.77
C VAL A 478 14.92 0.43 20.95
N ARG A 479 15.95 -0.03 20.25
CA ARG A 479 16.83 0.80 19.41
C ARG A 479 16.81 0.35 17.96
N ASN A 480 17.06 1.28 17.07
CA ASN A 480 17.16 1.08 15.62
C ASN A 480 15.89 0.52 14.96
N TYR A 481 14.73 0.62 15.60
CA TYR A 481 13.47 0.31 14.92
C TYR A 481 13.15 1.44 13.92
N GLN A 482 12.93 1.07 12.67
CA GLN A 482 12.55 1.98 11.60
C GLN A 482 11.35 1.40 10.87
N GLY A 483 10.16 1.90 11.17
CA GLY A 483 8.95 1.54 10.45
C GLY A 483 9.06 1.95 8.98
N HIS A 484 8.80 1.01 8.06
CA HIS A 484 8.96 1.26 6.64
C HIS A 484 7.63 1.67 5.98
N PRO A 485 7.58 2.76 5.19
CA PRO A 485 6.35 3.22 4.52
C PRO A 485 5.66 2.14 3.66
N SER A 486 6.43 1.29 2.99
CA SER A 486 5.92 0.16 2.18
C SER A 486 5.70 -1.13 2.99
N ALA A 487 5.59 -1.05 4.32
CA ALA A 487 5.44 -2.19 5.23
C ALA A 487 6.60 -3.21 5.25
N THR A 488 7.71 -2.96 4.58
CA THR A 488 8.90 -3.84 4.58
C THR A 488 9.83 -3.55 5.77
N THR A 489 9.29 -3.38 6.97
CA THR A 489 10.05 -3.12 8.20
C THR A 489 10.97 -4.29 8.51
N ARG A 490 12.29 -4.02 8.60
CA ARG A 490 13.31 -5.02 8.86
C ARG A 490 13.82 -4.92 10.28
N LEU A 491 13.84 -6.05 10.98
CA LEU A 491 14.21 -6.14 12.39
C LEU A 491 15.68 -6.54 12.60
N ARG A 492 16.46 -6.76 11.52
CA ARG A 492 17.85 -7.21 11.59
C ARG A 492 18.79 -6.29 12.38
N GLU A 493 18.51 -4.97 12.33
CA GLU A 493 19.31 -3.97 13.04
C GLU A 493 18.73 -3.60 14.42
N VAL A 494 17.53 -4.08 14.75
CA VAL A 494 16.86 -3.76 16.01
C VAL A 494 17.55 -4.47 17.17
N PHE A 495 17.68 -3.78 18.30
CA PHE A 495 18.19 -4.37 19.53
C PHE A 495 17.56 -3.71 20.76
N LYS A 496 17.73 -4.35 21.92
CA LYS A 496 17.34 -3.79 23.24
C LYS A 496 18.59 -3.31 23.96
N GLN A 497 18.58 -2.05 24.36
CA GLN A 497 19.59 -1.47 25.21
C GLN A 497 19.16 -1.68 26.67
N ARG A 498 19.84 -2.56 27.38
CA ARG A 498 19.65 -2.77 28.83
C ARG A 498 20.35 -1.69 29.63
#